data_a8ac0c5802be4f575f9fe3b4da17be31
#
_entry.id   a8ac0c5802be4f575f9fe3b4da17be31
#
_cell.length_a   1.000
_cell.length_b   1.000
_cell.length_c   1.000
_cell.angle_alpha   90.00
_cell.angle_beta   90.00
_cell.angle_gamma   90.00
#
_symmetry.space_group_name_H-M   'P 1'
#
loop_
_entity.id
_entity.type
_entity.pdbx_description
1 polymer ?
#
loop_
_entity_poly.entity_id
_entity_poly.type
_entity_poly.pdbx_seq_one_letter_code
_entity_poly.pdbx_strand_id
1 'polypeptide(L)'
;FRSSFKLKEKDKKYIEEAIEALMECQLLVDSKTTETDIKKNISIELTNNCNLHCVHCCVEAGEKRKKDLSTEEIIDIFNKCISWNPKMITLSGGEPLLRKDFKELLVYLRSNYNGHIGVSTNGTLITNSNADLLVKYADQIDISIDGVDEETCSIVRGKGVFENVIRNIKVLQDKGFNNVSLSMVFSDKNEYLEPAFLELNRQLGTTPITRVFAEIGRGKDSKNIFSDKGIDDVYIPETFLDLNSKQQLGVRTCSAGRNQLFVRYNGEVYPCPSYMKREYCLGNILKVQKIDELLVDSEGKKDIQELMLKTDMLYGKKCANCELSLFCWTCPGE
;
A
#
# COMPACT_ATOMS: atom_id res chain seq x y z
N PHE A 1 -18.53 -32.69 -3.34
CA PHE A 1 -19.92 -32.25 -3.61
C PHE A 1 -20.53 -32.96 -4.82
N ARG A 2 -19.76 -33.30 -5.88
CA ARG A 2 -20.28 -33.95 -7.09
C ARG A 2 -20.77 -35.39 -6.91
N SER A 3 -20.44 -36.09 -5.82
CA SER A 3 -20.66 -37.54 -5.70
C SER A 3 -21.91 -37.95 -4.92
N SER A 4 -22.64 -37.01 -4.30
CA SER A 4 -23.74 -37.39 -3.39
C SER A 4 -25.15 -36.96 -3.79
N PHE A 5 -25.32 -36.13 -4.81
CA PHE A 5 -26.64 -35.67 -5.26
C PHE A 5 -26.86 -35.91 -6.75
N LYS A 6 -27.97 -36.56 -7.12
CA LYS A 6 -28.48 -36.60 -8.50
C LYS A 6 -29.12 -35.24 -8.83
N LEU A 7 -28.29 -34.28 -9.26
CA LEU A 7 -28.75 -32.96 -9.70
C LEU A 7 -29.50 -33.10 -11.03
N LYS A 8 -30.61 -32.39 -11.19
CA LYS A 8 -31.31 -32.22 -12.49
C LYS A 8 -30.41 -31.41 -13.43
N GLU A 9 -30.56 -31.57 -14.74
CA GLU A 9 -29.68 -30.92 -15.73
C GLU A 9 -29.68 -29.38 -15.61
N LYS A 10 -30.89 -28.80 -15.35
CA LYS A 10 -31.02 -27.36 -15.09
C LYS A 10 -30.29 -26.89 -13.84
N ASP A 11 -30.22 -27.73 -12.79
CA ASP A 11 -29.54 -27.39 -11.53
C ASP A 11 -28.03 -27.45 -11.71
N LYS A 12 -27.53 -28.36 -12.56
CA LYS A 12 -26.10 -28.46 -12.93
C LYS A 12 -25.68 -27.19 -13.67
N LYS A 13 -26.44 -26.74 -14.67
CA LYS A 13 -26.17 -25.53 -15.43
C LYS A 13 -26.12 -24.31 -14.51
N TYR A 14 -27.11 -24.17 -13.62
CA TYR A 14 -27.12 -23.07 -12.64
C TYR A 14 -25.90 -23.09 -11.71
N ILE A 15 -25.48 -24.27 -11.24
CA ILE A 15 -24.30 -24.42 -10.40
C ILE A 15 -23.03 -24.10 -11.19
N GLU A 16 -22.94 -24.50 -12.46
CA GLU A 16 -21.81 -24.17 -13.33
C GLU A 16 -21.72 -22.67 -13.58
N GLU A 17 -22.81 -22.01 -13.92
CA GLU A 17 -22.88 -20.54 -14.06
C GLU A 17 -22.52 -19.82 -12.75
N ALA A 18 -22.99 -20.31 -11.60
CA ALA A 18 -22.65 -19.75 -10.30
C ALA A 18 -21.15 -19.95 -9.96
N ILE A 19 -20.59 -21.10 -10.30
CA ILE A 19 -19.13 -21.35 -10.10
C ILE A 19 -18.32 -20.43 -11.01
N GLU A 20 -18.69 -20.27 -12.28
CA GLU A 20 -18.02 -19.37 -13.20
C GLU A 20 -18.07 -17.92 -12.69
N ALA A 21 -19.23 -17.44 -12.27
CA ALA A 21 -19.36 -16.11 -11.67
C ALA A 21 -18.50 -15.94 -10.40
N LEU A 22 -18.44 -16.95 -9.53
CA LEU A 22 -17.60 -16.93 -8.34
C LEU A 22 -16.11 -16.98 -8.66
N MET A 23 -15.71 -17.64 -9.75
CA MET A 23 -14.33 -17.64 -10.25
C MET A 23 -13.97 -16.28 -10.87
N GLU A 24 -14.86 -15.69 -11.66
CA GLU A 24 -14.71 -14.32 -12.21
C GLU A 24 -14.55 -13.29 -11.09
N CYS A 25 -15.32 -13.42 -10.03
CA CYS A 25 -15.20 -12.58 -8.83
C CYS A 25 -13.99 -12.93 -7.94
N GLN A 26 -13.15 -13.89 -8.33
CA GLN A 26 -12.01 -14.40 -7.56
C GLN A 26 -12.38 -14.98 -6.18
N LEU A 27 -13.64 -15.35 -5.97
CA LEU A 27 -14.14 -16.02 -4.77
C LEU A 27 -13.80 -17.50 -4.72
N LEU A 28 -13.67 -18.12 -5.89
CA LEU A 28 -13.17 -19.49 -6.05
C LEU A 28 -11.93 -19.43 -6.92
N VAL A 29 -10.93 -20.19 -6.54
CA VAL A 29 -9.76 -20.46 -7.36
C VAL A 29 -9.73 -21.94 -7.72
N ASP A 30 -9.24 -22.28 -8.92
CA ASP A 30 -9.01 -23.66 -9.27
C ASP A 30 -8.01 -24.28 -8.27
N SER A 31 -8.30 -25.48 -7.80
CA SER A 31 -7.40 -26.23 -6.90
C SER A 31 -6.00 -26.48 -7.49
N LYS A 32 -5.83 -26.22 -8.78
CA LYS A 32 -4.54 -26.22 -9.47
C LYS A 32 -3.78 -24.89 -9.39
N THR A 33 -4.41 -23.82 -8.88
CA THR A 33 -3.71 -22.56 -8.62
C THR A 33 -2.73 -22.83 -7.50
N THR A 34 -1.48 -22.98 -7.84
CA THR A 34 -0.41 -23.24 -6.87
C THR A 34 -0.10 -21.94 -6.10
N GLU A 35 0.41 -22.04 -4.87
CA GLU A 35 0.90 -20.89 -4.08
C GLU A 35 1.87 -19.98 -4.87
N THR A 36 2.42 -20.47 -5.98
CA THR A 36 3.34 -19.71 -6.85
C THR A 36 2.71 -18.51 -7.55
N ASP A 37 1.37 -18.43 -7.65
CA ASP A 37 0.67 -17.33 -8.31
C ASP A 37 0.32 -16.16 -7.35
N ILE A 38 0.55 -16.34 -6.05
CA ILE A 38 0.32 -15.26 -5.06
C ILE A 38 1.37 -14.17 -5.26
N LYS A 39 0.92 -12.99 -5.70
CA LYS A 39 1.80 -11.81 -5.89
C LYS A 39 2.22 -11.26 -4.53
N LYS A 40 3.39 -11.64 -4.05
CA LYS A 40 3.97 -11.10 -2.83
C LYS A 40 4.51 -9.68 -3.06
N ASN A 41 4.27 -8.77 -2.12
CA ASN A 41 4.75 -7.38 -2.16
C ASN A 41 5.39 -7.02 -0.82
N ILE A 42 6.47 -6.26 -0.85
CA ILE A 42 7.12 -5.73 0.35
C ILE A 42 7.30 -4.23 0.20
N SER A 43 6.89 -3.48 1.22
CA SER A 43 7.24 -2.07 1.35
C SER A 43 8.29 -1.91 2.44
N ILE A 44 9.34 -1.12 2.18
CA ILE A 44 10.48 -0.93 3.09
C ILE A 44 10.62 0.56 3.39
N GLU A 45 10.50 0.93 4.67
CA GLU A 45 10.88 2.26 5.14
C GLU A 45 12.41 2.34 5.24
N LEU A 46 13.04 3.10 4.36
CA LEU A 46 14.48 3.32 4.40
C LEU A 46 14.91 4.27 5.54
N THR A 47 14.02 5.17 5.94
CA THR A 47 14.26 6.17 6.98
C THR A 47 12.93 6.65 7.56
N ASN A 48 12.94 7.12 8.82
CA ASN A 48 11.82 7.87 9.39
C ASN A 48 12.01 9.40 9.31
N ASN A 49 13.13 9.87 8.72
CA ASN A 49 13.35 11.30 8.49
C ASN A 49 12.51 11.75 7.29
N CYS A 50 11.93 12.94 7.40
CA CYS A 50 11.17 13.57 6.32
C CYS A 50 11.38 15.08 6.36
N ASN A 51 11.45 15.71 5.20
CA ASN A 51 11.49 17.17 5.07
C ASN A 51 10.11 17.82 5.16
N LEU A 52 9.03 17.00 5.24
CA LEU A 52 7.66 17.45 5.46
C LEU A 52 7.12 16.96 6.81
N HIS A 53 6.08 17.64 7.30
CA HIS A 53 5.38 17.28 8.52
C HIS A 53 3.88 17.17 8.28
N CYS A 54 3.50 16.28 7.33
CA CYS A 54 2.10 16.11 6.94
C CYS A 54 1.22 15.73 8.12
N VAL A 55 0.05 16.37 8.21
CA VAL A 55 -0.84 16.24 9.38
C VAL A 55 -1.41 14.83 9.56
N HIS A 56 -1.51 14.03 8.51
CA HIS A 56 -2.07 12.67 8.52
C HIS A 56 -1.02 11.55 8.43
N CYS A 57 0.26 11.87 8.61
CA CYS A 57 1.32 10.89 8.37
C CYS A 57 1.19 9.64 9.25
N CYS A 58 0.89 8.50 8.63
CA CYS A 58 0.65 7.23 9.31
C CYS A 58 1.91 6.68 10.00
N VAL A 59 3.11 6.99 9.51
CA VAL A 59 4.39 6.53 10.08
C VAL A 59 5.03 7.55 11.02
N GLU A 60 4.36 8.69 11.24
CA GLU A 60 4.85 9.79 12.10
C GLU A 60 6.26 10.28 11.72
N ALA A 61 6.54 10.28 10.42
CA ALA A 61 7.80 10.76 9.89
C ALA A 61 8.00 12.25 10.12
N GLY A 62 9.24 12.71 10.25
CA GLY A 62 9.55 14.11 10.49
C GLY A 62 11.03 14.32 10.73
N GLU A 63 11.35 15.34 11.57
CA GLU A 63 12.72 15.63 11.93
C GLU A 63 13.41 14.46 12.64
N LYS A 64 14.72 14.38 12.49
CA LYS A 64 15.57 13.29 12.93
C LYS A 64 15.43 13.01 14.44
N ARG A 65 14.60 12.04 14.79
CA ARG A 65 14.38 11.60 16.16
C ARG A 65 15.11 10.31 16.52
N LYS A 66 15.51 9.51 15.51
CA LYS A 66 16.10 8.18 15.71
C LYS A 66 17.21 7.95 14.69
N LYS A 67 18.15 7.08 15.05
CA LYS A 67 19.24 6.68 14.15
C LYS A 67 18.67 5.75 13.07
N ASP A 68 18.88 6.10 11.81
CA ASP A 68 18.59 5.22 10.68
C ASP A 68 19.52 4.00 10.70
N LEU A 69 19.08 2.91 10.12
CA LEU A 69 19.92 1.76 9.82
C LEU A 69 21.07 2.16 8.85
N SER A 70 22.20 1.48 8.97
CA SER A 70 23.32 1.68 8.07
C SER A 70 23.01 1.15 6.66
N THR A 71 23.83 1.51 5.69
CA THR A 71 23.75 1.00 4.31
C THR A 71 23.81 -0.52 4.28
N GLU A 72 24.73 -1.11 5.07
CA GLU A 72 24.95 -2.56 5.15
C GLU A 72 23.74 -3.27 5.76
N GLU A 73 23.13 -2.69 6.80
CA GLU A 73 21.91 -3.23 7.42
C GLU A 73 20.73 -3.20 6.44
N ILE A 74 20.57 -2.13 5.66
CA ILE A 74 19.53 -2.07 4.62
C ILE A 74 19.80 -3.06 3.49
N ILE A 75 21.05 -3.25 3.08
CA ILE A 75 21.44 -4.26 2.10
C ILE A 75 21.11 -5.68 2.59
N ASP A 76 21.37 -5.99 3.86
CA ASP A 76 20.99 -7.26 4.47
C ASP A 76 19.44 -7.45 4.43
N ILE A 77 18.69 -6.40 4.76
CA ILE A 77 17.22 -6.39 4.62
C ILE A 77 16.82 -6.69 3.17
N PHE A 78 17.43 -6.02 2.19
CA PHE A 78 17.11 -6.26 0.77
C PHE A 78 17.35 -7.73 0.39
N ASN A 79 18.47 -8.32 0.79
CA ASN A 79 18.77 -9.72 0.49
C ASN A 79 17.74 -10.69 1.06
N LYS A 80 17.32 -10.44 2.31
CA LYS A 80 16.26 -11.23 2.95
C LYS A 80 14.90 -11.03 2.28
N CYS A 81 14.58 -9.79 1.89
CA CYS A 81 13.36 -9.49 1.13
C CYS A 81 13.36 -10.17 -0.24
N ILE A 82 14.46 -10.10 -0.98
CA ILE A 82 14.61 -10.74 -2.30
C ILE A 82 14.44 -12.25 -2.19
N SER A 83 15.01 -12.87 -1.13
CA SER A 83 14.90 -14.34 -0.92
C SER A 83 13.45 -14.80 -0.68
N TRP A 84 12.56 -13.94 -0.23
CA TRP A 84 11.13 -14.22 -0.09
C TRP A 84 10.38 -14.23 -1.44
N ASN A 85 11.08 -13.90 -2.52
CA ASN A 85 10.59 -13.88 -3.90
C ASN A 85 9.36 -12.97 -4.12
N PRO A 86 9.41 -11.68 -3.72
CA PRO A 86 8.32 -10.76 -3.99
C PRO A 86 8.23 -10.44 -5.48
N LYS A 87 7.04 -10.07 -5.95
CA LYS A 87 6.84 -9.49 -7.30
C LYS A 87 7.20 -8.00 -7.33
N MET A 88 7.02 -7.33 -6.17
CA MET A 88 7.29 -5.90 -6.03
C MET A 88 7.96 -5.60 -4.70
N ILE A 89 8.99 -4.76 -4.75
CA ILE A 89 9.61 -4.11 -3.59
C ILE A 89 9.41 -2.60 -3.74
N THR A 90 8.76 -1.97 -2.75
CA THR A 90 8.56 -0.52 -2.71
C THR A 90 9.49 0.10 -1.69
N LEU A 91 10.34 1.01 -2.12
CA LEU A 91 11.16 1.84 -1.25
C LEU A 91 10.36 3.07 -0.80
N SER A 92 10.28 3.25 0.49
CA SER A 92 9.42 4.23 1.15
C SER A 92 10.13 4.79 2.39
N GLY A 93 9.36 5.40 3.29
CA GLY A 93 9.86 5.89 4.57
C GLY A 93 9.17 7.17 4.97
N GLY A 94 9.89 8.04 5.67
CA GLY A 94 9.53 9.45 5.73
C GLY A 94 9.69 10.05 4.34
N GLU A 95 10.94 10.34 3.98
CA GLU A 95 11.30 10.69 2.60
C GLU A 95 12.58 9.94 2.20
N PRO A 96 12.49 8.94 1.32
CA PRO A 96 13.64 8.11 0.98
C PRO A 96 14.76 8.90 0.30
N LEU A 97 14.44 9.95 -0.46
CA LEU A 97 15.42 10.79 -1.15
C LEU A 97 16.26 11.67 -0.21
N LEU A 98 15.93 11.74 1.08
CA LEU A 98 16.78 12.38 2.10
C LEU A 98 18.01 11.54 2.47
N ARG A 99 17.99 10.23 2.23
CA ARG A 99 19.14 9.39 2.54
C ARG A 99 20.30 9.68 1.59
N LYS A 100 21.46 9.92 2.17
CA LYS A 100 22.68 10.22 1.38
C LYS A 100 23.13 9.04 0.52
N ASP A 101 22.85 7.83 1.01
CA ASP A 101 23.16 6.54 0.37
C ASP A 101 22.01 6.00 -0.49
N PHE A 102 20.91 6.75 -0.69
CA PHE A 102 19.76 6.32 -1.49
C PHE A 102 20.15 5.81 -2.89
N LYS A 103 21.10 6.51 -3.53
CA LYS A 103 21.64 6.10 -4.84
C LYS A 103 22.26 4.71 -4.78
N GLU A 104 23.12 4.47 -3.80
CA GLU A 104 23.79 3.19 -3.60
C GLU A 104 22.78 2.08 -3.35
N LEU A 105 21.83 2.31 -2.46
CA LEU A 105 20.76 1.37 -2.13
C LEU A 105 19.89 1.01 -3.33
N LEU A 106 19.45 2.00 -4.14
CA LEU A 106 18.62 1.75 -5.31
C LEU A 106 19.38 1.00 -6.40
N VAL A 107 20.65 1.34 -6.63
CA VAL A 107 21.52 0.63 -7.59
C VAL A 107 21.75 -0.80 -7.12
N TYR A 108 22.05 -1.02 -5.83
CA TYR A 108 22.21 -2.35 -5.26
C TYR A 108 20.96 -3.20 -5.44
N LEU A 109 19.79 -2.65 -5.08
CA LEU A 109 18.53 -3.37 -5.20
C LEU A 109 18.27 -3.78 -6.65
N ARG A 110 18.40 -2.87 -7.62
CA ARG A 110 18.20 -3.18 -9.04
C ARG A 110 19.18 -4.20 -9.58
N SER A 111 20.43 -4.19 -9.12
CA SER A 111 21.45 -5.14 -9.56
C SER A 111 21.22 -6.57 -9.07
N ASN A 112 20.45 -6.75 -7.98
CA ASN A 112 20.21 -8.05 -7.35
C ASN A 112 18.74 -8.50 -7.42
N TYR A 113 17.84 -7.66 -7.92
CA TYR A 113 16.41 -7.93 -7.98
C TYR A 113 15.82 -7.58 -9.34
N ASN A 114 15.25 -8.60 -10.01
CA ASN A 114 14.65 -8.47 -11.34
C ASN A 114 13.14 -8.18 -11.31
N GLY A 115 12.51 -8.14 -10.12
CA GLY A 115 11.10 -7.80 -9.97
C GLY A 115 10.86 -6.30 -10.06
N HIS A 116 9.65 -5.87 -9.78
CA HIS A 116 9.21 -4.49 -9.87
C HIS A 116 9.71 -3.65 -8.68
N ILE A 117 10.41 -2.56 -8.93
CA ILE A 117 10.87 -1.61 -7.91
C ILE A 117 10.01 -0.35 -7.97
N GLY A 118 9.23 -0.12 -6.91
CA GLY A 118 8.51 1.13 -6.68
C GLY A 118 9.30 2.08 -5.78
N VAL A 119 9.15 3.37 -5.99
CA VAL A 119 9.63 4.42 -5.07
C VAL A 119 8.45 5.29 -4.66
N SER A 120 8.15 5.30 -3.35
CA SER A 120 7.09 6.15 -2.78
C SER A 120 7.74 7.36 -2.12
N THR A 121 7.44 8.55 -2.59
CA THR A 121 8.08 9.81 -2.20
C THR A 121 7.06 10.95 -2.08
N ASN A 122 7.41 11.99 -1.33
CA ASN A 122 6.63 13.24 -1.36
C ASN A 122 6.93 14.09 -2.62
N GLY A 123 7.88 13.68 -3.44
CA GLY A 123 8.23 14.29 -4.72
C GLY A 123 8.96 15.63 -4.65
N THR A 124 9.10 16.24 -3.49
CA THR A 124 9.66 17.61 -3.37
C THR A 124 11.18 17.64 -3.59
N LEU A 125 11.87 16.51 -3.40
CA LEU A 125 13.33 16.39 -3.56
C LEU A 125 13.76 15.83 -4.92
N ILE A 126 12.83 15.60 -5.84
CA ILE A 126 13.15 15.23 -7.20
C ILE A 126 13.77 16.43 -7.91
N THR A 127 14.91 16.23 -8.55
CA THR A 127 15.69 17.25 -9.26
C THR A 127 16.24 16.69 -10.55
N ASN A 128 16.69 17.53 -11.46
CA ASN A 128 17.38 17.09 -12.68
C ASN A 128 18.56 16.15 -12.39
N SER A 129 19.26 16.35 -11.27
CA SER A 129 20.46 15.57 -10.91
C SER A 129 20.15 14.17 -10.40
N ASN A 130 18.98 13.93 -9.76
CA ASN A 130 18.61 12.62 -9.26
C ASN A 130 17.53 11.92 -10.09
N ALA A 131 16.86 12.63 -11.00
CA ALA A 131 15.84 12.06 -11.86
C ALA A 131 16.42 10.96 -12.79
N ASP A 132 17.64 11.13 -13.33
CA ASP A 132 18.28 10.09 -14.16
C ASP A 132 18.48 8.77 -13.39
N LEU A 133 18.78 8.86 -12.11
CA LEU A 133 18.88 7.68 -11.24
C LEU A 133 17.53 6.99 -11.08
N LEU A 134 16.48 7.75 -10.79
CA LEU A 134 15.11 7.23 -10.63
C LEU A 134 14.62 6.58 -11.93
N VAL A 135 14.74 7.29 -13.05
CA VAL A 135 14.35 6.79 -14.39
C VAL A 135 15.06 5.49 -14.77
N LYS A 136 16.33 5.36 -14.38
CA LYS A 136 17.14 4.20 -14.76
C LYS A 136 16.86 2.95 -13.92
N TYR A 137 16.54 3.11 -12.65
CA TYR A 137 16.54 2.00 -11.70
C TYR A 137 15.19 1.71 -11.03
N ALA A 138 14.22 2.64 -11.06
CA ALA A 138 12.86 2.41 -10.60
C ALA A 138 11.93 2.07 -11.77
N ASP A 139 10.94 1.22 -11.53
CA ASP A 139 9.89 0.88 -12.50
C ASP A 139 8.64 1.76 -12.32
N GLN A 140 8.42 2.28 -11.11
CA GLN A 140 7.27 3.12 -10.77
C GLN A 140 7.65 4.15 -9.70
N ILE A 141 7.13 5.34 -9.81
CA ILE A 141 7.25 6.38 -8.77
C ILE A 141 5.84 6.78 -8.33
N ASP A 142 5.54 6.57 -7.04
CA ASP A 142 4.29 7.00 -6.41
C ASP A 142 4.55 8.29 -5.63
N ILE A 143 3.95 9.38 -6.09
CA ILE A 143 4.11 10.72 -5.51
C ILE A 143 2.85 11.08 -4.73
N SER A 144 3.01 11.42 -3.47
CA SER A 144 1.91 11.82 -2.62
C SER A 144 1.64 13.33 -2.72
N ILE A 145 0.39 13.76 -3.00
CA ILE A 145 0.07 15.17 -3.23
C ILE A 145 -0.98 15.74 -2.25
N ASP A 146 -2.04 15.00 -1.91
CA ASP A 146 -3.12 15.37 -0.97
C ASP A 146 -3.78 16.73 -1.18
N GLY A 147 -3.91 17.12 -2.44
CA GLY A 147 -4.62 18.32 -2.89
C GLY A 147 -4.63 18.41 -4.40
N VAL A 148 -5.47 19.29 -4.93
CA VAL A 148 -5.64 19.53 -6.38
C VAL A 148 -5.05 20.88 -6.82
N ASP A 149 -4.64 21.67 -5.84
CA ASP A 149 -3.99 22.97 -5.98
C ASP A 149 -3.13 23.25 -4.74
N GLU A 150 -2.45 24.40 -4.72
CA GLU A 150 -1.62 24.82 -3.59
C GLU A 150 -2.44 25.05 -2.32
N GLU A 151 -3.66 25.58 -2.45
CA GLU A 151 -4.53 25.88 -1.31
C GLU A 151 -4.91 24.58 -0.58
N THR A 152 -5.44 23.61 -1.29
CA THR A 152 -5.88 22.33 -0.72
C THR A 152 -4.72 21.45 -0.26
N CYS A 153 -3.62 21.39 -1.02
CA CYS A 153 -2.44 20.62 -0.67
C CYS A 153 -1.74 21.17 0.58
N SER A 154 -1.67 22.49 0.73
CA SER A 154 -0.97 23.13 1.85
C SER A 154 -1.59 22.84 3.21
N ILE A 155 -2.89 22.57 3.28
CA ILE A 155 -3.61 22.17 4.50
C ILE A 155 -3.01 20.87 5.09
N VAL A 156 -2.65 19.95 4.22
CA VAL A 156 -2.19 18.62 4.61
C VAL A 156 -0.66 18.50 4.64
N ARG A 157 0.01 19.05 3.63
CA ARG A 157 1.45 18.84 3.40
C ARG A 157 2.34 20.04 3.66
N GLY A 158 1.75 21.23 3.76
CA GLY A 158 2.47 22.50 3.94
C GLY A 158 2.63 23.26 2.62
N LYS A 159 2.98 24.53 2.75
CA LYS A 159 3.05 25.49 1.63
C LYS A 159 4.18 25.16 0.63
N GLY A 160 3.92 25.40 -0.64
CA GLY A 160 4.86 25.24 -1.74
C GLY A 160 5.07 23.79 -2.18
N VAL A 161 4.38 22.84 -1.55
CA VAL A 161 4.52 21.42 -1.89
C VAL A 161 3.88 21.11 -3.24
N PHE A 162 2.66 21.60 -3.48
CA PHE A 162 1.93 21.32 -4.72
C PHE A 162 2.71 21.78 -5.96
N GLU A 163 3.07 23.06 -6.00
CA GLU A 163 3.80 23.63 -7.15
C GLU A 163 5.14 22.94 -7.39
N ASN A 164 5.84 22.56 -6.31
CA ASN A 164 7.11 21.84 -6.38
C ASN A 164 6.92 20.44 -6.97
N VAL A 165 5.91 19.70 -6.52
CA VAL A 165 5.58 18.36 -7.03
C VAL A 165 5.20 18.41 -8.51
N ILE A 166 4.32 19.34 -8.93
CA ILE A 166 3.92 19.49 -10.34
C ILE A 166 5.13 19.74 -11.24
N ARG A 167 6.04 20.62 -10.82
CA ARG A 167 7.28 20.88 -11.54
C ARG A 167 8.16 19.63 -11.64
N ASN A 168 8.29 18.88 -10.55
CA ASN A 168 9.18 17.74 -10.48
C ASN A 168 8.64 16.52 -11.24
N ILE A 169 7.31 16.37 -11.39
CA ILE A 169 6.70 15.39 -12.30
C ILE A 169 7.17 15.68 -13.75
N LYS A 170 7.14 16.93 -14.18
CA LYS A 170 7.62 17.30 -15.52
C LYS A 170 9.09 16.96 -15.72
N VAL A 171 9.93 17.15 -14.69
CA VAL A 171 11.35 16.75 -14.74
C VAL A 171 11.50 15.24 -15.01
N LEU A 172 10.68 14.38 -14.42
CA LEU A 172 10.69 12.94 -14.70
C LEU A 172 10.21 12.64 -16.13
N GLN A 173 9.13 13.28 -16.56
CA GLN A 173 8.55 13.09 -17.90
C GLN A 173 9.48 13.57 -19.00
N ASP A 174 10.16 14.70 -18.83
CA ASP A 174 11.16 15.22 -19.77
C ASP A 174 12.35 14.25 -19.96
N LYS A 175 12.58 13.37 -18.99
CA LYS A 175 13.56 12.27 -19.07
C LYS A 175 12.96 10.96 -19.59
N GLY A 176 11.71 10.97 -20.05
CA GLY A 176 11.00 9.81 -20.60
C GLY A 176 10.36 8.89 -19.58
N PHE A 177 10.28 9.27 -18.29
CA PHE A 177 9.64 8.45 -17.28
C PHE A 177 8.15 8.81 -17.13
N ASN A 178 7.28 7.89 -17.58
CA ASN A 178 5.83 8.11 -17.60
C ASN A 178 5.07 7.23 -16.58
N ASN A 179 5.74 6.31 -15.90
CA ASN A 179 5.09 5.46 -14.88
C ASN A 179 5.08 6.15 -13.51
N VAL A 180 4.40 7.29 -13.47
CA VAL A 180 4.20 8.10 -12.26
C VAL A 180 2.76 7.96 -11.81
N SER A 181 2.56 7.66 -10.53
CA SER A 181 1.27 7.71 -9.87
C SER A 181 1.21 8.91 -8.93
N LEU A 182 0.05 9.57 -8.86
CA LEU A 182 -0.25 10.53 -7.81
C LEU A 182 -1.18 9.90 -6.80
N SER A 183 -0.85 10.00 -5.51
CA SER A 183 -1.71 9.51 -4.45
C SER A 183 -2.27 10.65 -3.59
N MET A 184 -3.56 10.55 -3.26
CA MET A 184 -4.29 11.48 -2.40
C MET A 184 -5.15 10.71 -1.41
N VAL A 185 -5.18 11.20 -0.16
CA VAL A 185 -6.00 10.64 0.91
C VAL A 185 -7.34 11.37 0.93
N PHE A 186 -8.42 10.61 0.84
CA PHE A 186 -9.79 11.10 0.84
C PHE A 186 -10.54 10.75 2.12
N SER A 187 -11.51 11.58 2.44
CA SER A 187 -12.43 11.44 3.57
C SER A 187 -13.70 12.23 3.27
N ASP A 188 -14.68 12.18 4.16
CA ASP A 188 -15.93 12.94 4.03
C ASP A 188 -15.75 14.47 3.91
N LYS A 189 -14.62 15.02 4.35
CA LYS A 189 -14.38 16.48 4.26
C LYS A 189 -13.74 16.94 2.96
N ASN A 190 -13.10 16.05 2.22
CA ASN A 190 -12.43 16.40 0.97
C ASN A 190 -12.84 15.55 -0.23
N GLU A 191 -13.89 14.70 -0.09
CA GLU A 191 -14.43 13.86 -1.18
C GLU A 191 -14.82 14.69 -2.41
N TYR A 192 -15.29 15.92 -2.23
CA TYR A 192 -15.64 16.84 -3.31
C TYR A 192 -14.46 17.17 -4.24
N LEU A 193 -13.23 16.92 -3.81
CA LEU A 193 -12.01 17.11 -4.63
C LEU A 193 -11.71 15.93 -5.54
N GLU A 194 -12.39 14.77 -5.39
CA GLU A 194 -12.08 13.57 -6.17
C GLU A 194 -12.19 13.81 -7.69
N PRO A 195 -13.25 14.45 -8.23
CA PRO A 195 -13.32 14.73 -9.66
C PRO A 195 -12.17 15.62 -10.17
N ALA A 196 -11.80 16.63 -9.39
CA ALA A 196 -10.69 17.52 -9.73
C ALA A 196 -9.33 16.80 -9.66
N PHE A 197 -9.16 15.86 -8.71
CA PHE A 197 -7.98 15.01 -8.60
C PHE A 197 -7.82 14.07 -9.80
N LEU A 198 -8.91 13.48 -10.27
CA LEU A 198 -8.90 12.63 -11.46
C LEU A 198 -8.54 13.45 -12.72
N GLU A 199 -9.10 14.65 -12.85
CA GLU A 199 -8.80 15.56 -13.96
C GLU A 199 -7.34 16.03 -13.91
N LEU A 200 -6.80 16.37 -12.73
CA LEU A 200 -5.39 16.70 -12.56
C LEU A 200 -4.47 15.56 -13.05
N ASN A 201 -4.76 14.32 -12.68
CA ASN A 201 -4.01 13.15 -13.14
C ASN A 201 -4.09 12.99 -14.65
N ARG A 202 -5.27 13.18 -15.24
CA ARG A 202 -5.46 13.13 -16.69
C ARG A 202 -4.61 14.19 -17.42
N GLN A 203 -4.58 15.41 -16.89
CA GLN A 203 -3.79 16.52 -17.47
C GLN A 203 -2.28 16.27 -17.36
N LEU A 204 -1.84 15.67 -16.25
CA LEU A 204 -0.43 15.38 -16.00
C LEU A 204 0.03 14.06 -16.66
N GLY A 205 -0.90 13.23 -17.17
CA GLY A 205 -0.56 11.91 -17.68
C GLY A 205 -0.07 10.95 -16.58
N THR A 206 -0.58 11.10 -15.36
CA THR A 206 -0.25 10.27 -14.20
C THR A 206 -1.39 9.31 -13.86
N THR A 207 -1.10 8.27 -13.07
CA THR A 207 -2.11 7.32 -12.60
C THR A 207 -2.64 7.74 -11.23
N PRO A 208 -3.96 7.97 -11.06
CA PRO A 208 -4.51 8.33 -9.76
C PRO A 208 -4.50 7.13 -8.80
N ILE A 209 -4.10 7.37 -7.56
CA ILE A 209 -4.26 6.44 -6.44
C ILE A 209 -5.08 7.13 -5.36
N THR A 210 -6.32 6.69 -5.20
CA THR A 210 -7.19 7.14 -4.11
C THR A 210 -6.92 6.28 -2.87
N ARG A 211 -6.72 6.95 -1.74
CA ARG A 211 -6.54 6.31 -0.42
C ARG A 211 -7.62 6.83 0.51
N VAL A 212 -8.06 6.01 1.43
CA VAL A 212 -9.02 6.42 2.47
C VAL A 212 -8.23 6.90 3.69
N PHE A 213 -8.72 7.94 4.36
CA PHE A 213 -8.13 8.44 5.60
C PHE A 213 -8.26 7.39 6.70
N ALA A 214 -7.17 7.20 7.42
CA ALA A 214 -7.09 6.31 8.57
C ALA A 214 -6.60 7.06 9.80
N GLU A 215 -7.22 6.82 10.95
CA GLU A 215 -6.83 7.39 12.24
C GLU A 215 -5.59 6.69 12.82
N ILE A 216 -4.48 6.71 12.07
CA ILE A 216 -3.20 6.14 12.49
C ILE A 216 -2.09 7.17 12.44
N GLY A 217 -1.06 6.98 13.28
CA GLY A 217 0.03 7.95 13.41
C GLY A 217 -0.51 9.34 13.78
N ARG A 218 0.01 10.41 13.11
CA ARG A 218 -0.48 11.78 13.31
C ARG A 218 -1.92 12.00 12.85
N GLY A 219 -2.47 11.11 12.02
CA GLY A 219 -3.88 11.17 11.64
C GLY A 219 -4.84 11.16 12.82
N LYS A 220 -4.46 10.52 13.94
CA LYS A 220 -5.25 10.52 15.18
C LYS A 220 -5.46 11.93 15.74
N ASP A 221 -4.39 12.73 15.73
CA ASP A 221 -4.41 14.10 16.27
C ASP A 221 -5.06 15.11 15.31
N SER A 222 -5.18 14.71 14.03
CA SER A 222 -5.66 15.55 12.93
C SER A 222 -7.00 15.10 12.37
N LYS A 223 -7.71 14.23 13.08
CA LYS A 223 -9.00 13.69 12.66
C LYS A 223 -9.98 14.77 12.22
N ASN A 224 -10.10 15.84 13.00
CA ASN A 224 -10.99 16.96 12.72
C ASN A 224 -10.75 17.68 11.38
N ILE A 225 -9.58 17.51 10.78
CA ILE A 225 -9.25 18.02 9.44
C ILE A 225 -9.89 17.15 8.36
N PHE A 226 -9.97 15.83 8.61
CA PHE A 226 -10.38 14.86 7.62
C PHE A 226 -11.82 14.35 7.81
N SER A 227 -12.30 14.21 9.04
CA SER A 227 -13.62 13.64 9.27
C SER A 227 -14.32 14.28 10.48
N ASP A 228 -15.61 14.57 10.30
CA ASP A 228 -16.54 14.89 11.39
C ASP A 228 -17.34 13.65 11.81
N LYS A 229 -17.25 12.56 11.03
CA LYS A 229 -18.02 11.33 11.24
C LYS A 229 -17.34 10.43 12.28
N GLY A 230 -18.14 9.64 12.94
CA GLY A 230 -17.65 8.59 13.85
C GLY A 230 -17.11 7.38 13.08
N ILE A 231 -16.52 6.43 13.82
CA ILE A 231 -16.01 5.15 13.29
C ILE A 231 -17.07 4.34 12.50
N ASP A 232 -18.34 4.68 12.64
CA ASP A 232 -19.47 3.94 12.04
C ASP A 232 -19.81 4.38 10.62
N ASP A 233 -19.22 5.48 10.11
CA ASP A 233 -19.50 6.01 8.78
C ASP A 233 -18.31 5.77 7.85
N VAL A 234 -18.46 4.84 6.92
CA VAL A 234 -17.44 4.48 5.93
C VAL A 234 -17.54 5.42 4.74
N TYR A 235 -16.42 6.07 4.38
CA TYR A 235 -16.30 6.76 3.11
C TYR A 235 -15.83 5.77 2.03
N ILE A 236 -16.56 5.71 0.91
CA ILE A 236 -16.21 4.90 -0.25
C ILE A 236 -15.98 5.85 -1.43
N PRO A 237 -14.75 5.97 -1.95
CA PRO A 237 -14.47 6.80 -3.13
C PRO A 237 -15.33 6.42 -4.32
N GLU A 238 -15.81 7.40 -5.11
CA GLU A 238 -16.60 7.14 -6.32
C GLU A 238 -15.86 6.26 -7.33
N THR A 239 -14.55 6.39 -7.43
CA THR A 239 -13.69 5.53 -8.26
C THR A 239 -13.82 4.04 -7.92
N PHE A 240 -14.23 3.70 -6.70
CA PHE A 240 -14.46 2.32 -6.27
C PHE A 240 -15.85 1.81 -6.67
N LEU A 241 -16.77 2.73 -6.94
CA LEU A 241 -18.15 2.43 -7.33
C LEU A 241 -18.35 2.45 -8.85
N ASP A 242 -17.35 2.85 -9.64
CA ASP A 242 -17.43 2.88 -11.09
C ASP A 242 -17.40 1.46 -11.67
N LEU A 243 -18.60 0.95 -11.95
CA LEU A 243 -18.81 -0.36 -12.58
C LEU A 243 -18.31 -0.44 -14.03
N ASN A 244 -18.04 0.71 -14.66
CA ASN A 244 -17.45 0.77 -16.01
C ASN A 244 -15.91 0.76 -15.98
N SER A 245 -15.31 0.95 -14.81
CA SER A 245 -13.90 0.74 -14.64
C SER A 245 -13.61 -0.74 -14.90
N LYS A 246 -12.49 -1.03 -15.58
CA LYS A 246 -12.01 -2.41 -15.77
C LYS A 246 -11.62 -3.11 -14.44
N GLN A 247 -11.85 -2.48 -13.32
CA GLN A 247 -11.75 -3.08 -12.01
C GLN A 247 -13.01 -3.91 -11.79
N GLN A 248 -12.89 -5.21 -12.05
CA GLN A 248 -13.92 -6.17 -11.73
C GLN A 248 -14.30 -6.05 -10.24
N LEU A 249 -15.59 -6.14 -9.92
CA LEU A 249 -16.08 -6.37 -8.58
C LEU A 249 -15.40 -7.64 -8.04
N GLY A 250 -14.32 -7.47 -7.30
CA GLY A 250 -13.62 -8.55 -6.65
C GLY A 250 -13.97 -8.59 -5.18
N VAL A 251 -14.13 -9.77 -4.63
CA VAL A 251 -14.10 -9.94 -3.17
C VAL A 251 -12.73 -9.50 -2.71
N ARG A 252 -12.68 -8.45 -1.91
CA ARG A 252 -11.41 -8.01 -1.32
C ARG A 252 -11.11 -8.86 -0.11
N THR A 253 -10.12 -9.70 -0.25
CA THR A 253 -9.43 -10.29 0.90
C THR A 253 -8.26 -9.38 1.27
N CYS A 254 -8.12 -9.06 2.56
CA CYS A 254 -6.96 -8.32 3.03
C CYS A 254 -5.68 -9.12 2.74
N SER A 255 -4.71 -8.48 2.09
CA SER A 255 -3.42 -9.10 1.73
C SER A 255 -2.36 -8.96 2.82
N ALA A 256 -2.65 -8.19 3.88
CA ALA A 256 -1.73 -7.96 4.98
C ALA A 256 -1.28 -9.28 5.64
N GLY A 257 0.02 -9.47 5.80
CA GLY A 257 0.61 -10.67 6.40
C GLY A 257 0.53 -11.95 5.55
N ARG A 258 -0.27 -11.99 4.49
CA ARG A 258 -0.38 -13.14 3.57
C ARG A 258 0.61 -13.01 2.41
N ASN A 259 0.46 -11.97 1.64
CA ASN A 259 1.29 -11.66 0.48
C ASN A 259 1.76 -10.19 0.47
N GLN A 260 1.54 -9.48 1.55
CA GLN A 260 2.03 -8.13 1.77
C GLN A 260 2.74 -8.05 3.12
N LEU A 261 3.93 -7.44 3.13
CA LEU A 261 4.70 -7.15 4.34
C LEU A 261 5.19 -5.69 4.31
N PHE A 262 5.41 -5.17 5.49
CA PHE A 262 5.92 -3.83 5.71
C PHE A 262 7.11 -3.87 6.67
N VAL A 263 8.28 -3.46 6.19
CA VAL A 263 9.52 -3.39 6.99
C VAL A 263 9.75 -1.94 7.38
N ARG A 264 9.82 -1.67 8.67
CA ARG A 264 10.08 -0.33 9.21
C ARG A 264 11.56 0.03 9.16
N TYR A 265 11.83 1.32 9.25
CA TYR A 265 13.17 1.94 9.29
C TYR A 265 14.11 1.38 10.39
N ASN A 266 13.58 0.67 11.39
CA ASN A 266 14.31 0.03 12.49
C ASN A 266 14.41 -1.50 12.34
N GLY A 267 13.96 -2.03 11.19
CA GLY A 267 13.96 -3.47 10.89
C GLY A 267 12.77 -4.24 11.45
N GLU A 268 11.84 -3.63 12.17
CA GLU A 268 10.59 -4.28 12.59
C GLU A 268 9.72 -4.60 11.38
N VAL A 269 9.09 -5.77 11.37
CA VAL A 269 8.23 -6.23 10.29
C VAL A 269 6.77 -6.28 10.78
N TYR A 270 5.88 -5.77 9.94
CA TYR A 270 4.44 -5.73 10.16
C TYR A 270 3.69 -6.28 8.94
N PRO A 271 2.44 -6.73 9.09
CA PRO A 271 1.60 -7.17 7.97
C PRO A 271 1.39 -6.08 6.91
N CYS A 272 1.15 -4.84 7.32
CA CYS A 272 1.06 -3.65 6.48
C CYS A 272 1.17 -2.38 7.34
N PRO A 273 1.22 -1.16 6.74
CA PRO A 273 1.26 0.09 7.50
C PRO A 273 0.08 0.34 8.44
N SER A 274 -1.12 -0.16 8.14
CA SER A 274 -2.29 -0.01 9.02
C SER A 274 -2.22 -0.90 10.28
N TYR A 275 -1.34 -1.90 10.28
CA TYR A 275 -1.13 -2.83 11.41
C TYR A 275 0.16 -2.55 12.19
N MET A 276 0.59 -1.29 12.33
CA MET A 276 1.82 -0.93 13.06
C MET A 276 1.65 -0.87 14.59
N LYS A 277 0.64 -1.49 15.18
CA LYS A 277 0.54 -1.66 16.62
C LYS A 277 1.47 -2.79 17.08
N ARG A 278 1.99 -2.68 18.32
CA ARG A 278 2.97 -3.63 18.87
C ARG A 278 2.51 -5.08 18.82
N GLU A 279 1.22 -5.31 19.02
CA GLU A 279 0.61 -6.65 18.99
C GLU A 279 0.70 -7.34 17.62
N TYR A 280 0.84 -6.58 16.54
CA TYR A 280 0.97 -7.10 15.17
C TYR A 280 2.42 -7.13 14.66
N CYS A 281 3.38 -6.78 15.50
CA CYS A 281 4.78 -6.87 15.14
C CYS A 281 5.19 -8.33 15.00
N LEU A 282 5.61 -8.71 13.79
CA LEU A 282 6.03 -10.07 13.46
C LEU A 282 7.43 -10.39 14.01
N GLY A 283 8.20 -9.36 14.30
CA GLY A 283 9.56 -9.44 14.79
C GLY A 283 10.48 -8.44 14.09
N ASN A 284 11.78 -8.68 14.17
CA ASN A 284 12.78 -7.81 13.53
C ASN A 284 13.60 -8.61 12.51
N ILE A 285 13.59 -8.17 11.25
CA ILE A 285 14.24 -8.85 10.12
C ILE A 285 15.77 -8.98 10.28
N LEU A 286 16.40 -8.07 11.04
CA LEU A 286 17.84 -8.14 11.31
C LEU A 286 18.20 -9.28 12.26
N LYS A 287 17.24 -9.85 12.97
CA LYS A 287 17.46 -10.93 13.97
C LYS A 287 17.18 -12.34 13.41
N VAL A 288 16.76 -12.46 12.17
CA VAL A 288 16.45 -13.72 11.50
C VAL A 288 17.29 -13.91 10.25
N GLN A 289 17.42 -15.12 9.76
CA GLN A 289 18.12 -15.40 8.51
C GLN A 289 17.18 -15.26 7.30
N LYS A 290 15.89 -15.59 7.47
CA LYS A 290 14.86 -15.54 6.43
C LYS A 290 13.57 -14.92 6.96
N ILE A 291 12.83 -14.25 6.09
CA ILE A 291 11.52 -13.66 6.43
C ILE A 291 10.53 -14.73 6.91
N ASP A 292 10.58 -15.94 6.36
CA ASP A 292 9.67 -17.03 6.73
C ASP A 292 9.73 -17.35 8.22
N GLU A 293 10.88 -17.14 8.90
CA GLU A 293 11.02 -17.29 10.34
C GLU A 293 10.18 -16.31 11.16
N LEU A 294 9.78 -15.18 10.55
CA LEU A 294 8.89 -14.19 11.16
C LEU A 294 7.41 -14.53 10.96
N LEU A 295 7.10 -15.40 10.00
CA LEU A 295 5.74 -15.76 9.62
C LEU A 295 5.22 -16.99 10.38
N VAL A 296 6.10 -17.72 11.07
CA VAL A 296 5.80 -18.88 11.91
C VAL A 296 6.37 -18.66 13.32
N ASP A 297 5.71 -19.20 14.35
CA ASP A 297 6.29 -19.20 15.70
C ASP A 297 7.34 -20.31 15.87
N SER A 298 7.99 -20.35 17.05
CA SER A 298 8.97 -21.38 17.40
C SER A 298 8.41 -22.80 17.43
N GLU A 299 7.09 -22.93 17.47
CA GLU A 299 6.37 -24.21 17.41
C GLU A 299 5.81 -24.50 16.00
N GLY A 300 6.07 -23.61 15.01
CA GLY A 300 5.51 -23.68 13.66
C GLY A 300 4.02 -23.39 13.56
N LYS A 301 3.44 -22.78 14.61
CA LYS A 301 2.00 -22.58 14.77
C LYS A 301 1.56 -21.11 14.74
N LYS A 302 2.47 -20.14 14.68
CA LYS A 302 2.09 -18.73 14.65
C LYS A 302 1.39 -18.46 13.32
N ASP A 303 0.10 -18.67 13.35
CA ASP A 303 -0.73 -18.38 12.22
C ASP A 303 -1.05 -16.88 12.21
N ILE A 304 -0.25 -16.11 11.46
CA ILE A 304 -0.54 -14.70 11.19
C ILE A 304 -1.95 -14.58 10.63
N GLN A 305 -2.42 -15.58 9.88
CA GLN A 305 -3.78 -15.63 9.39
C GLN A 305 -4.77 -15.69 10.54
N GLU A 306 -4.50 -16.44 11.63
CA GLU A 306 -5.39 -16.45 12.80
C GLU A 306 -5.42 -15.09 13.51
N LEU A 307 -4.26 -14.42 13.64
CA LEU A 307 -4.20 -13.07 14.19
C LEU A 307 -4.98 -12.08 13.31
N MET A 308 -4.82 -12.20 12.00
CA MET A 308 -5.51 -11.37 11.01
C MET A 308 -7.00 -11.68 10.95
N LEU A 309 -7.40 -12.94 11.08
CA LEU A 309 -8.80 -13.35 11.16
C LEU A 309 -9.51 -12.76 12.39
N LYS A 310 -8.82 -12.60 13.53
CA LYS A 310 -9.40 -11.95 14.73
C LYS A 310 -9.69 -10.46 14.51
N THR A 311 -9.06 -9.85 13.54
CA THR A 311 -9.24 -8.44 13.15
C THR A 311 -10.01 -8.29 11.84
N ASP A 312 -10.33 -9.40 11.16
CA ASP A 312 -11.13 -9.38 9.94
C ASP A 312 -12.54 -8.87 10.23
N MET A 313 -13.05 -8.03 9.34
CA MET A 313 -14.41 -7.46 9.42
C MET A 313 -15.49 -8.53 9.52
N LEU A 314 -15.28 -9.71 8.93
CA LEU A 314 -16.19 -10.86 9.05
C LEU A 314 -16.37 -11.35 10.49
N TYR A 315 -15.40 -11.07 11.38
CA TYR A 315 -15.42 -11.44 12.78
C TYR A 315 -15.87 -10.30 13.72
N GLY A 316 -15.97 -9.07 13.20
CA GLY A 316 -16.49 -7.92 13.94
C GLY A 316 -17.99 -8.05 14.18
N LYS A 317 -18.46 -7.80 15.42
CA LYS A 317 -19.90 -7.90 15.77
C LYS A 317 -20.82 -7.08 14.86
N LYS A 318 -20.35 -5.94 14.34
CA LYS A 318 -21.09 -5.05 13.42
C LYS A 318 -21.07 -5.56 11.99
N CYS A 319 -19.98 -6.16 11.55
CA CYS A 319 -19.76 -6.56 10.16
C CYS A 319 -20.19 -7.99 9.86
N ALA A 320 -20.26 -8.87 10.85
CA ALA A 320 -20.60 -10.28 10.69
C ALA A 320 -21.98 -10.52 10.04
N ASN A 321 -22.93 -9.58 10.22
CA ASN A 321 -24.27 -9.64 9.64
C ASN A 321 -24.50 -8.57 8.56
N CYS A 322 -23.46 -7.89 8.09
CA CYS A 322 -23.58 -6.88 7.06
C CYS A 322 -23.67 -7.54 5.67
N GLU A 323 -24.71 -7.23 4.91
CA GLU A 323 -24.92 -7.75 3.56
C GLU A 323 -23.78 -7.35 2.59
N LEU A 324 -23.08 -6.24 2.88
CA LEU A 324 -21.96 -5.74 2.08
C LEU A 324 -20.59 -6.22 2.58
N SER A 325 -20.52 -7.07 3.61
CA SER A 325 -19.25 -7.47 4.25
C SER A 325 -18.20 -8.01 3.26
N LEU A 326 -18.63 -8.78 2.25
CA LEU A 326 -17.75 -9.34 1.22
C LEU A 326 -17.24 -8.32 0.21
N PHE A 327 -17.91 -7.19 0.08
CA PHE A 327 -17.61 -6.13 -0.90
C PHE A 327 -17.17 -4.83 -0.22
N CYS A 328 -17.11 -4.83 1.10
CA CYS A 328 -16.75 -3.64 1.86
C CYS A 328 -15.25 -3.36 1.75
N TRP A 329 -14.93 -2.11 1.48
CA TRP A 329 -13.57 -1.63 1.23
C TRP A 329 -12.88 -1.09 2.49
N THR A 330 -13.55 -1.17 3.63
CA THR A 330 -12.99 -0.70 4.91
C THR A 330 -11.76 -1.53 5.27
N CYS A 331 -10.71 -0.85 5.68
CA CYS A 331 -9.49 -1.51 6.13
C CYS A 331 -9.72 -2.15 7.50
N PRO A 332 -9.50 -3.46 7.70
CA PRO A 332 -9.69 -4.09 8.99
C PRO A 332 -8.63 -3.68 10.03
N GLY A 333 -7.55 -2.98 9.61
CA GLY A 333 -6.51 -2.44 10.49
C GLY A 333 -6.83 -1.06 11.07
N GLU A 334 -7.90 -0.46 10.61
CA GLU A 334 -8.45 0.83 11.06
C GLU A 334 -9.60 0.61 12.04
#